data_f0e77eb88a7c9a80cc6b1e0dca96161a
#
_entry.id   f0e77eb88a7c9a80cc6b1e0dca96161a
#
_cell.length_a   1.000
_cell.length_b   1.000
_cell.length_c   1.000
_cell.angle_alpha   90.00
_cell.angle_beta   90.00
_cell.angle_gamma   90.00
#
_symmetry.space_group_name_H-M   'P 1'
#
loop_
_entity.id
_entity.type
_entity.pdbx_description
1 polymer ?
#
loop_
_entity_poly.entity_id
_entity_poly.type
_entity_poly.pdbx_seq_one_letter_code
_entity_poly.pdbx_strand_id
1 'polypeptide(L)'
;ASEDELWAVLERVNLAAFLKSEKGLDTPLLEKASNLSGGQCQRLALARALLHDSPIYIFDEATSNIDIESENNIMAAIHKLAKHKTVLLISHRLANVIQSDNIYVLENGRIAESGSHTELLQNHGLYERLWNAQQSLENYGKEGDAR
;
A
#
# COMPACT_ATOMS: atom_id res chain seq x y z
N ALA A 1 2.65 -10.35 22.08
CA ALA A 1 3.91 -9.96 21.44
C ALA A 1 4.85 -9.40 22.51
N SER A 2 6.14 -9.70 22.39
CA SER A 2 7.17 -9.07 23.22
C SER A 2 7.41 -7.63 22.78
N GLU A 3 8.09 -6.84 23.60
CA GLU A 3 8.46 -5.46 23.23
C GLU A 3 9.38 -5.43 22.02
N ASP A 4 10.31 -6.39 21.91
CA ASP A 4 11.20 -6.51 20.75
C ASP A 4 10.42 -6.82 19.46
N GLU A 5 9.41 -7.68 19.52
CA GLU A 5 8.52 -7.96 18.36
C GLU A 5 7.74 -6.73 17.94
N LEU A 6 7.25 -5.94 18.90
CA LEU A 6 6.55 -4.68 18.62
C LEU A 6 7.46 -3.70 17.88
N TRP A 7 8.67 -3.47 18.41
CA TRP A 7 9.64 -2.57 17.77
C TRP A 7 10.07 -3.06 16.38
N ALA A 8 10.32 -4.37 16.22
CA ALA A 8 10.69 -4.95 14.94
C ALA A 8 9.61 -4.73 13.87
N VAL A 9 8.33 -4.86 14.22
CA VAL A 9 7.23 -4.60 13.29
C VAL A 9 7.09 -3.11 13.00
N LEU A 10 7.22 -2.23 13.99
CA LEU A 10 7.16 -0.77 13.82
C LEU A 10 8.29 -0.27 12.91
N GLU A 11 9.48 -0.87 12.98
CA GLU A 11 10.58 -0.59 12.06
C GLU A 11 10.25 -1.02 10.63
N ARG A 12 9.64 -2.19 10.45
CA ARG A 12 9.23 -2.70 9.12
C ARG A 12 8.24 -1.79 8.39
N VAL A 13 7.40 -1.07 9.13
CA VAL A 13 6.42 -0.13 8.57
C VAL A 13 6.90 1.33 8.64
N ASN A 14 8.17 1.57 8.98
CA ASN A 14 8.78 2.90 9.10
C ASN A 14 8.01 3.84 10.05
N LEU A 15 7.58 3.34 11.21
CA LEU A 15 6.87 4.09 12.25
C LEU A 15 7.68 4.21 13.55
N ALA A 16 8.73 3.40 13.71
CA ALA A 16 9.50 3.33 14.95
C ALA A 16 10.18 4.66 15.30
N ALA A 17 10.79 5.35 14.32
CA ALA A 17 11.48 6.62 14.56
C ALA A 17 10.52 7.69 15.10
N PHE A 18 9.32 7.78 14.52
CA PHE A 18 8.28 8.70 15.00
C PHE A 18 7.88 8.37 16.44
N LEU A 19 7.57 7.12 16.76
CA LEU A 19 7.17 6.75 18.12
C LEU A 19 8.30 6.95 19.13
N LYS A 20 9.56 6.68 18.78
CA LYS A 20 10.73 6.97 19.64
C LYS A 20 10.91 8.47 19.91
N SER A 21 10.50 9.35 19.00
CA SER A 21 10.52 10.80 19.23
C SER A 21 9.37 11.31 20.13
N GLU A 22 8.35 10.50 20.33
CA GLU A 22 7.23 10.74 21.23
C GLU A 22 7.49 10.03 22.60
N LYS A 23 6.57 9.21 23.06
CA LYS A 23 6.68 8.45 24.31
C LYS A 23 6.94 6.94 24.08
N GLY A 24 7.50 6.58 22.94
CA GLY A 24 7.73 5.19 22.57
C GLY A 24 6.41 4.41 22.44
N LEU A 25 6.38 3.21 23.00
CA LEU A 25 5.17 2.36 23.00
C LEU A 25 4.06 2.91 23.92
N ASP A 26 4.38 3.81 24.86
CA ASP A 26 3.43 4.49 25.73
C ASP A 26 2.86 5.77 25.10
N THR A 27 3.10 6.02 23.83
CA THR A 27 2.53 7.16 23.09
C THR A 27 1.00 7.07 23.12
N PRO A 28 0.28 8.03 23.73
CA PRO A 28 -1.16 7.95 23.83
C PRO A 28 -1.80 8.13 22.45
N LEU A 29 -2.77 7.28 22.14
CA LEU A 29 -3.63 7.45 20.97
C LEU A 29 -4.92 8.16 21.42
N LEU A 30 -5.18 9.33 20.85
CA LEU A 30 -6.42 10.05 21.07
C LEU A 30 -7.58 9.38 20.32
N GLU A 31 -8.80 9.82 20.59
CA GLU A 31 -9.98 9.29 19.93
C GLU A 31 -9.83 9.33 18.40
N LYS A 32 -10.10 8.21 17.74
CA LYS A 32 -9.91 8.00 16.29
C LYS A 32 -8.49 8.27 15.81
N ALA A 33 -7.48 8.15 16.71
CA ALA A 33 -6.08 8.44 16.42
C ALA A 33 -5.85 9.85 15.83
N SER A 34 -6.62 10.86 16.30
CA SER A 34 -6.60 12.22 15.76
C SER A 34 -5.27 12.95 15.93
N ASN A 35 -4.36 12.43 16.73
CA ASN A 35 -2.98 12.91 16.89
C ASN A 35 -1.99 12.25 15.93
N LEU A 36 -2.42 11.36 15.04
CA LEU A 36 -1.62 10.76 14.00
C LEU A 36 -2.03 11.27 12.62
N SER A 37 -1.07 11.36 11.68
CA SER A 37 -1.39 11.58 10.28
C SER A 37 -2.10 10.36 9.66
N GLY A 38 -2.79 10.54 8.54
CA GLY A 38 -3.44 9.44 7.82
C GLY A 38 -2.46 8.31 7.49
N GLY A 39 -1.25 8.65 7.00
CA GLY A 39 -0.20 7.69 6.71
C GLY A 39 0.33 6.98 7.96
N GLN A 40 0.44 7.67 9.10
CA GLN A 40 0.82 7.05 10.38
C GLN A 40 -0.26 6.07 10.86
N CYS A 41 -1.54 6.44 10.75
CA CYS A 41 -2.65 5.55 11.08
C CYS A 41 -2.63 4.27 10.23
N GLN A 42 -2.44 4.39 8.92
CA GLN A 42 -2.39 3.24 8.02
C GLN A 42 -1.18 2.35 8.28
N ARG A 43 0.00 2.94 8.55
CA ARG A 43 1.20 2.18 8.94
C ARG A 43 1.02 1.47 10.27
N LEU A 44 0.34 2.08 11.23
CA LEU A 44 0.01 1.43 12.51
C LEU A 44 -0.97 0.25 12.32
N ALA A 45 -1.98 0.43 11.45
CA ALA A 45 -2.89 -0.65 11.09
C ALA A 45 -2.16 -1.83 10.40
N LEU A 46 -1.21 -1.51 9.49
CA LEU A 46 -0.35 -2.51 8.85
C LEU A 46 0.52 -3.23 9.88
N ALA A 47 1.16 -2.50 10.81
CA ALA A 47 1.95 -3.08 11.90
C ALA A 47 1.13 -4.09 12.71
N ARG A 48 -0.10 -3.72 13.07
CA ARG A 48 -1.03 -4.62 13.78
C ARG A 48 -1.34 -5.88 12.99
N ALA A 49 -1.58 -5.76 11.68
CA ALA A 49 -1.81 -6.91 10.81
C ALA A 49 -0.59 -7.83 10.74
N LEU A 50 0.62 -7.26 10.61
CA LEU A 50 1.87 -8.01 10.57
C LEU A 50 2.17 -8.77 11.85
N LEU A 51 1.82 -8.22 13.01
CA LEU A 51 1.94 -8.91 14.31
C LEU A 51 1.05 -10.16 14.41
N HIS A 52 -0.04 -10.19 13.68
CA HIS A 52 -0.96 -11.35 13.67
C HIS A 52 -0.38 -12.55 12.91
N ASP A 53 0.63 -12.34 12.09
CA ASP A 53 1.34 -13.34 11.28
C ASP A 53 0.44 -14.32 10.51
N SER A 54 -0.59 -13.81 9.84
CA SER A 54 -1.53 -14.59 9.04
C SER A 54 -0.85 -15.22 7.81
N PRO A 55 -1.34 -16.36 7.30
CA PRO A 55 -0.85 -16.93 6.04
C PRO A 55 -1.32 -16.13 4.81
N ILE A 56 -2.45 -15.42 4.91
CA ILE A 56 -3.07 -14.63 3.84
C ILE A 56 -3.37 -13.23 4.35
N TYR A 57 -3.04 -12.22 3.55
CA TYR A 57 -3.34 -10.82 3.82
C TYR A 57 -4.18 -10.24 2.70
N ILE A 58 -5.19 -9.46 3.06
CA ILE A 58 -6.01 -8.71 2.11
C ILE A 58 -5.85 -7.23 2.45
N PHE A 59 -5.37 -6.46 1.48
CA PHE A 59 -5.23 -5.01 1.56
C PHE A 59 -6.23 -4.37 0.60
N ASP A 60 -7.23 -3.72 1.16
CA ASP A 60 -8.24 -2.99 0.40
C ASP A 60 -7.95 -1.50 0.49
N GLU A 61 -7.49 -0.93 -0.63
CA GLU A 61 -7.10 0.49 -0.74
C GLU A 61 -6.18 0.99 0.39
N ALA A 62 -5.22 0.17 0.82
CA ALA A 62 -4.35 0.44 1.98
C ALA A 62 -3.52 1.74 1.86
N THR A 63 -3.47 2.37 0.70
CA THR A 63 -2.73 3.60 0.44
C THR A 63 -3.63 4.76 -0.03
N SER A 64 -4.94 4.66 0.17
CA SER A 64 -5.86 5.74 -0.20
C SER A 64 -5.70 6.96 0.72
N ASN A 65 -5.78 8.16 0.12
CA ASN A 65 -5.79 9.44 0.84
C ASN A 65 -4.58 9.71 1.76
N ILE A 66 -3.40 9.23 1.39
CA ILE A 66 -2.14 9.50 2.10
C ILE A 66 -1.11 10.15 1.15
N ASP A 67 -0.09 10.75 1.74
CA ASP A 67 1.03 11.33 0.99
C ASP A 67 1.87 10.24 0.30
N ILE A 68 2.59 10.64 -0.75
CA ILE A 68 3.40 9.73 -1.58
C ILE A 68 4.48 9.01 -0.78
N GLU A 69 5.10 9.66 0.20
CA GLU A 69 6.14 9.04 1.03
C GLU A 69 5.54 7.93 1.89
N SER A 70 4.42 8.18 2.54
CA SER A 70 3.69 7.18 3.33
C SER A 70 3.22 6.01 2.46
N GLU A 71 2.72 6.29 1.25
CA GLU A 71 2.34 5.26 0.28
C GLU A 71 3.52 4.36 -0.07
N ASN A 72 4.66 4.94 -0.44
CA ASN A 72 5.86 4.18 -0.79
C ASN A 72 6.33 3.28 0.36
N ASN A 73 6.28 3.77 1.59
CA ASN A 73 6.64 3.01 2.79
C ASN A 73 5.70 1.80 3.01
N ILE A 74 4.41 2.00 2.85
CA ILE A 74 3.40 0.94 2.97
C ILE A 74 3.58 -0.09 1.86
N MET A 75 3.72 0.34 0.61
CA MET A 75 3.90 -0.56 -0.53
C MET A 75 5.18 -1.37 -0.43
N ALA A 76 6.29 -0.77 0.02
CA ALA A 76 7.54 -1.49 0.27
C ALA A 76 7.37 -2.60 1.33
N ALA A 77 6.62 -2.34 2.41
CA ALA A 77 6.32 -3.34 3.43
C ALA A 77 5.43 -4.48 2.89
N ILE A 78 4.41 -4.15 2.08
CA ILE A 78 3.51 -5.12 1.43
C ILE A 78 4.28 -6.00 0.44
N HIS A 79 5.12 -5.42 -0.42
CA HIS A 79 5.95 -6.19 -1.38
C HIS A 79 6.95 -7.12 -0.67
N LYS A 80 7.52 -6.66 0.45
CA LYS A 80 8.39 -7.52 1.27
C LYS A 80 7.61 -8.69 1.90
N LEU A 81 6.39 -8.44 2.35
CA LEU A 81 5.49 -9.46 2.90
C LEU A 81 5.11 -10.49 1.83
N ALA A 82 4.79 -10.05 0.62
CA ALA A 82 4.38 -10.91 -0.50
C ALA A 82 5.44 -11.95 -0.92
N LYS A 83 6.71 -11.75 -0.56
CA LYS A 83 7.76 -12.76 -0.81
C LYS A 83 7.60 -14.03 0.03
N HIS A 84 6.83 -13.98 1.12
CA HIS A 84 6.72 -15.07 2.09
C HIS A 84 5.27 -15.44 2.44
N LYS A 85 4.31 -14.63 2.04
CA LYS A 85 2.88 -14.78 2.37
C LYS A 85 2.03 -14.57 1.13
N THR A 86 0.82 -15.10 1.13
CA THR A 86 -0.16 -14.78 0.10
C THR A 86 -0.75 -13.40 0.38
N VAL A 87 -0.66 -12.52 -0.61
CA VAL A 87 -1.17 -11.15 -0.52
C VAL A 87 -2.18 -10.89 -1.64
N LEU A 88 -3.38 -10.47 -1.27
CA LEU A 88 -4.37 -9.90 -2.17
C LEU A 88 -4.38 -8.39 -1.97
N LEU A 89 -3.98 -7.65 -3.00
CA LEU A 89 -3.96 -6.19 -2.99
C LEU A 89 -5.05 -5.65 -3.90
N ILE A 90 -5.96 -4.85 -3.35
CA ILE A 90 -6.98 -4.11 -4.09
C ILE A 90 -6.53 -2.66 -4.16
N SER A 91 -6.35 -2.14 -5.37
CA SER A 91 -5.90 -0.78 -5.61
C SER A 91 -6.51 -0.20 -6.88
N HIS A 92 -6.90 1.06 -6.82
CA HIS A 92 -7.25 1.85 -8.01
C HIS A 92 -6.01 2.56 -8.62
N ARG A 93 -4.85 2.53 -7.95
CA ARG A 93 -3.57 3.01 -8.48
C ARG A 93 -2.81 1.86 -9.10
N LEU A 94 -2.71 1.83 -10.43
CA LEU A 94 -2.07 0.74 -11.16
C LEU A 94 -0.57 0.64 -10.88
N ALA A 95 0.09 1.75 -10.53
CA ALA A 95 1.49 1.75 -10.11
C ALA A 95 1.76 0.80 -8.93
N ASN A 96 0.79 0.58 -8.05
CA ASN A 96 0.92 -0.28 -6.88
C ASN A 96 0.88 -1.78 -7.21
N VAL A 97 0.33 -2.16 -8.36
CA VAL A 97 0.14 -3.57 -8.73
C VAL A 97 1.13 -4.09 -9.78
N ILE A 98 2.02 -3.24 -10.31
CA ILE A 98 3.00 -3.61 -11.36
C ILE A 98 3.85 -4.82 -10.97
N GLN A 99 4.23 -4.93 -9.69
CA GLN A 99 5.09 -5.99 -9.16
C GLN A 99 4.33 -7.23 -8.68
N SER A 100 3.01 -7.28 -8.89
CA SER A 100 2.21 -8.43 -8.53
C SER A 100 2.48 -9.60 -9.48
N ASP A 101 2.48 -10.83 -8.94
CA ASP A 101 2.66 -12.05 -9.74
C ASP A 101 1.52 -12.23 -10.75
N ASN A 102 0.29 -11.83 -10.37
CA ASN A 102 -0.87 -11.84 -11.25
C ASN A 102 -1.81 -10.69 -10.89
N ILE A 103 -2.35 -10.04 -11.90
CA ILE A 103 -3.32 -8.95 -11.81
C ILE A 103 -4.66 -9.43 -12.36
N TYR A 104 -5.73 -9.22 -11.64
CA TYR A 104 -7.10 -9.44 -12.09
C TYR A 104 -7.78 -8.11 -12.34
N VAL A 105 -8.16 -7.85 -13.58
CA VAL A 105 -8.89 -6.65 -13.98
C VAL A 105 -10.38 -6.94 -13.93
N LEU A 106 -11.09 -6.16 -13.11
CA LEU A 106 -12.53 -6.32 -12.90
C LEU A 106 -13.32 -5.31 -13.74
N GLU A 107 -14.32 -5.79 -14.46
CA GLU A 107 -15.29 -4.96 -15.16
C GLU A 107 -16.70 -5.54 -14.98
N ASN A 108 -17.65 -4.70 -14.58
CA ASN A 108 -19.06 -5.09 -14.36
C ASN A 108 -19.23 -6.34 -13.47
N GLY A 109 -18.42 -6.44 -12.40
CA GLY A 109 -18.47 -7.54 -11.43
C GLY A 109 -17.88 -8.86 -11.95
N ARG A 110 -17.13 -8.85 -13.05
CA ARG A 110 -16.48 -10.03 -13.63
C ARG A 110 -15.00 -9.77 -13.86
N ILE A 111 -14.21 -10.82 -13.88
CA ILE A 111 -12.81 -10.75 -14.32
C ILE A 111 -12.81 -10.59 -15.84
N ALA A 112 -12.41 -9.42 -16.32
CA ALA A 112 -12.30 -9.12 -17.74
C ALA A 112 -10.95 -9.60 -18.30
N GLU A 113 -9.86 -9.40 -17.53
CA GLU A 113 -8.51 -9.78 -17.92
C GLU A 113 -7.74 -10.29 -16.71
N SER A 114 -6.74 -11.15 -16.92
CA SER A 114 -5.80 -11.56 -15.90
C SER A 114 -4.43 -11.87 -16.49
N GLY A 115 -3.38 -11.58 -15.74
CA GLY A 115 -1.99 -11.80 -16.14
C GLY A 115 -1.03 -10.89 -15.40
N SER A 116 0.24 -10.95 -15.72
CA SER A 116 1.25 -10.00 -15.25
C SER A 116 1.06 -8.63 -15.92
N HIS A 117 1.66 -7.60 -15.34
CA HIS A 117 1.66 -6.25 -15.92
C HIS A 117 2.08 -6.24 -17.39
N THR A 118 3.17 -6.94 -17.72
CA THR A 118 3.72 -6.99 -19.09
C THR A 118 2.77 -7.68 -20.06
N GLU A 119 2.18 -8.82 -19.67
CA GLU A 119 1.23 -9.55 -20.50
C GLU A 119 -0.03 -8.72 -20.77
N LEU A 120 -0.57 -8.07 -19.74
CA LEU A 120 -1.77 -7.25 -19.87
C LEU A 120 -1.56 -6.01 -20.74
N LEU A 121 -0.36 -5.41 -20.74
CA LEU A 121 -0.03 -4.33 -21.67
C LEU A 121 0.05 -4.84 -23.12
N GLN A 122 0.61 -6.04 -23.35
CA GLN A 122 0.73 -6.63 -24.69
C GLN A 122 -0.62 -7.05 -25.29
N ASN A 123 -1.61 -7.32 -24.43
CA ASN A 123 -2.96 -7.70 -24.89
C ASN A 123 -3.76 -6.53 -25.48
N HIS A 124 -3.31 -5.28 -25.29
CA HIS A 124 -3.99 -4.07 -25.79
C HIS A 124 -5.46 -3.97 -25.35
N GLY A 125 -5.77 -4.43 -24.15
CA GLY A 125 -7.13 -4.55 -23.61
C GLY A 125 -7.54 -3.41 -22.69
N LEU A 126 -8.40 -3.74 -21.71
CA LEU A 126 -8.91 -2.81 -20.71
C LEU A 126 -7.79 -2.31 -19.79
N TYR A 127 -6.86 -3.20 -19.38
CA TYR A 127 -5.75 -2.84 -18.50
C TYR A 127 -4.86 -1.77 -19.12
N GLU A 128 -4.46 -1.92 -20.39
CA GLU A 128 -3.62 -0.94 -21.09
C GLU A 128 -4.34 0.42 -21.19
N ARG A 129 -5.64 0.44 -21.49
CA ARG A 129 -6.42 1.69 -21.52
C ARG A 129 -6.43 2.40 -20.17
N LEU A 130 -6.64 1.66 -19.07
CA LEU A 130 -6.61 2.20 -17.71
C LEU A 130 -5.21 2.70 -17.35
N TRP A 131 -4.17 1.94 -17.71
CA TRP A 131 -2.78 2.32 -17.51
C TRP A 131 -2.44 3.64 -18.20
N ASN A 132 -2.73 3.76 -19.47
CA ASN A 132 -2.45 4.96 -20.25
C ASN A 132 -3.23 6.17 -19.75
N ALA A 133 -4.47 5.98 -19.32
CA ALA A 133 -5.27 7.04 -18.72
C ALA A 133 -4.65 7.56 -17.41
N GLN A 134 -4.20 6.68 -16.52
CA GLN A 134 -3.54 7.10 -15.27
C GLN A 134 -2.20 7.79 -15.53
N GLN A 135 -1.37 7.28 -16.43
CA GLN A 135 -0.08 7.90 -16.79
C GLN A 135 -0.28 9.31 -17.36
N SER A 136 -1.31 9.51 -18.18
CA SER A 136 -1.62 10.84 -18.72
C SER A 136 -1.98 11.82 -17.61
N LEU A 137 -2.79 11.42 -16.63
CA LEU A 137 -3.17 12.27 -15.50
C LEU A 137 -1.98 12.63 -14.61
N GLU A 138 -1.08 11.67 -14.33
CA GLU A 138 0.13 11.90 -13.54
C GLU A 138 1.11 12.85 -14.22
N ASN A 139 1.21 12.80 -15.56
CA ASN A 139 2.06 13.70 -16.33
C ASN A 139 1.51 15.14 -16.34
N TYR A 140 0.20 15.32 -16.49
CA TYR A 140 -0.43 16.65 -16.41
C TYR A 140 -0.25 17.28 -15.02
N GLY A 141 -0.32 16.49 -13.93
CA GLY A 141 -0.08 16.98 -12.57
C GLY A 141 1.33 17.51 -12.36
N LYS A 142 2.34 16.86 -12.95
CA LYS A 142 3.76 17.28 -12.84
C LYS A 142 4.08 18.56 -13.63
N GLU A 143 3.39 18.82 -14.74
CA GLU A 143 3.59 20.06 -15.53
C GLU A 143 2.89 21.26 -14.87
N GLY A 144 1.87 21.05 -14.06
CA GLY A 144 1.16 22.10 -13.31
C GLY A 144 1.95 22.65 -12.12
N ASP A 145 2.75 21.82 -11.45
CA ASP A 145 3.58 22.21 -10.30
C ASP A 145 4.92 22.87 -10.70
N ALA A 146 5.25 22.92 -11.98
CA ALA A 146 6.49 23.53 -12.50
C ALA A 146 6.34 24.98 -12.98
N ARG A 147 5.24 25.67 -12.59
CA ARG A 147 5.02 27.10 -12.91
C ARG A 147 4.92 27.96 -11.69
#